data_910e5cc1203c646b292308ecc09bfd6e
#
_entry.id   910e5cc1203c646b292308ecc09bfd6e
#
_cell.length_a   1.000
_cell.length_b   1.000
_cell.length_c   1.000
_cell.angle_alpha   90.00
_cell.angle_beta   90.00
_cell.angle_gamma   90.00
#
_symmetry.space_group_name_H-M   'P 1'
#
loop_
_entity.id
_entity.type
_entity.pdbx_description
1 polymer ?
#
loop_
_entity_poly.entity_id
_entity_poly.type
_entity_poly.pdbx_seq_one_letter_code
_entity_poly.pdbx_strand_id
1 'polypeptide(L)'
;MGALGLKAIAAALLATAAVAGAAQDRERLPVQVEARSSDFDYQNGVLKFDAITITQGAIKITAERAVANGLDFKDSSWEFSGTVRITMPDSALASDSARVKFSGGEIASAAVTGAPATFEQRRKDEQAEGRAKRIDYDLKRGTVELAGDAWLSDGKTELTGEKLTYSMTNQRVVSGDPVVITIQPGEAPQAKPKPQP
;
A
#
# COMPACT_ATOMS: atom_id res chain seq x y z
N MET A 1 33.15 39.45 -68.29
CA MET A 1 31.71 39.43 -68.43
C MET A 1 31.14 38.51 -67.36
N GLY A 2 30.69 39.11 -66.34
CA GLY A 2 30.34 38.50 -65.08
C GLY A 2 28.90 38.06 -65.04
N ALA A 3 28.64 37.00 -64.28
CA ALA A 3 27.32 36.64 -63.86
C ALA A 3 27.31 36.62 -62.32
N LEU A 4 26.54 37.52 -61.72
CA LEU A 4 26.26 37.59 -60.30
C LEU A 4 25.34 36.44 -59.90
N GLY A 5 25.85 35.59 -59.04
CA GLY A 5 25.03 34.58 -58.35
C GLY A 5 24.44 35.11 -57.04
N LEU A 6 23.17 35.26 -57.01
CA LEU A 6 22.38 35.67 -55.85
C LEU A 6 22.24 34.51 -54.88
N LYS A 7 22.88 34.57 -53.72
CA LYS A 7 22.71 33.59 -52.66
C LYS A 7 21.49 33.93 -51.84
N ALA A 8 20.43 33.13 -51.96
CA ALA A 8 19.25 33.17 -51.10
C ALA A 8 19.62 32.52 -49.73
N ILE A 9 19.55 33.31 -48.69
CA ILE A 9 19.67 32.84 -47.29
C ILE A 9 18.31 32.37 -46.83
N ALA A 10 18.10 31.06 -46.75
CA ALA A 10 16.95 30.48 -46.11
C ALA A 10 17.15 30.48 -44.60
N ALA A 11 16.46 31.37 -43.89
CA ALA A 11 16.39 31.34 -42.44
C ALA A 11 15.43 30.24 -42.01
N ALA A 12 15.96 29.13 -41.47
CA ALA A 12 15.18 28.09 -40.84
C ALA A 12 14.76 28.55 -39.44
N LEU A 13 13.50 28.92 -39.28
CA LEU A 13 12.88 29.13 -37.97
C LEU A 13 12.69 27.75 -37.31
N LEU A 14 13.53 27.42 -36.36
CA LEU A 14 13.31 26.31 -35.41
C LEU A 14 12.23 26.74 -34.44
N ALA A 15 10.99 26.32 -34.67
CA ALA A 15 9.91 26.37 -33.68
C ALA A 15 10.16 25.29 -32.63
N THR A 16 10.78 25.68 -31.52
CA THR A 16 10.81 24.85 -30.30
C THR A 16 9.39 24.76 -29.74
N ALA A 17 8.68 23.70 -30.09
CA ALA A 17 7.45 23.35 -29.38
C ALA A 17 7.82 22.98 -27.94
N ALA A 18 7.62 23.91 -27.01
CA ALA A 18 7.61 23.62 -25.59
C ALA A 18 6.42 22.69 -25.33
N VAL A 19 6.71 21.40 -25.19
CA VAL A 19 5.77 20.45 -24.63
C VAL A 19 5.63 20.84 -23.14
N ALA A 20 4.69 21.74 -22.87
CA ALA A 20 4.19 21.93 -21.53
C ALA A 20 3.55 20.60 -21.14
N GLY A 21 4.28 19.78 -20.40
CA GLY A 21 3.75 18.61 -19.74
C GLY A 21 2.62 19.08 -18.82
N ALA A 22 1.38 18.98 -19.27
CA ALA A 22 0.24 19.09 -18.40
C ALA A 22 0.44 18.02 -17.33
N ALA A 23 0.81 18.43 -16.13
CA ALA A 23 0.65 17.62 -14.94
C ALA A 23 -0.84 17.28 -14.91
N GLN A 24 -1.18 16.06 -15.32
CA GLN A 24 -2.54 15.56 -15.18
C GLN A 24 -2.81 15.59 -13.68
N ASP A 25 -3.64 16.54 -13.28
CA ASP A 25 -4.26 16.57 -11.97
C ASP A 25 -5.03 15.25 -11.87
N ARG A 26 -4.43 14.22 -11.26
CA ARG A 26 -5.11 12.96 -11.01
C ARG A 26 -6.29 13.32 -10.14
N GLU A 27 -7.47 13.25 -10.71
CA GLU A 27 -8.73 13.52 -10.03
C GLU A 27 -8.74 12.67 -8.77
N ARG A 28 -8.58 13.33 -7.61
CA ARG A 28 -8.52 12.65 -6.33
C ARG A 28 -9.91 12.10 -6.04
N LEU A 29 -9.99 10.78 -5.86
CA LEU A 29 -11.26 10.15 -5.55
C LEU A 29 -11.77 10.65 -4.20
N PRO A 30 -13.07 10.93 -4.06
CA PRO A 30 -13.64 11.38 -2.81
C PRO A 30 -13.46 10.32 -1.72
N VAL A 31 -13.20 10.78 -0.50
CA VAL A 31 -13.25 9.93 0.70
C VAL A 31 -14.67 9.92 1.21
N GLN A 32 -15.27 8.75 1.29
CA GLN A 32 -16.60 8.54 1.87
C GLN A 32 -16.43 7.94 3.27
N VAL A 33 -17.14 8.50 4.26
CA VAL A 33 -17.17 8.03 5.63
C VAL A 33 -18.60 7.66 6.00
N GLU A 34 -18.81 6.43 6.42
CA GLU A 34 -20.08 5.91 6.91
C GLU A 34 -19.87 5.42 8.36
N ALA A 35 -20.79 5.74 9.25
CA ALA A 35 -20.74 5.27 10.64
C ALA A 35 -22.15 5.11 11.18
N ARG A 36 -22.33 4.19 12.14
CA ARG A 36 -23.60 4.02 12.83
C ARG A 36 -23.91 5.21 13.74
N SER A 37 -22.89 5.76 14.41
CA SER A 37 -22.99 6.98 15.20
C SER A 37 -21.70 7.78 15.13
N SER A 38 -21.81 9.09 15.37
CA SER A 38 -20.68 10.01 15.38
C SER A 38 -20.88 11.08 16.48
N ASP A 39 -19.76 11.51 17.07
CA ASP A 39 -19.67 12.60 18.04
C ASP A 39 -18.60 13.58 17.56
N PHE A 40 -18.98 14.84 17.37
CA PHE A 40 -18.12 15.91 16.86
C PHE A 40 -17.87 16.94 17.94
N ASP A 41 -16.73 16.89 18.59
CA ASP A 41 -16.26 17.90 19.52
C ASP A 41 -15.43 18.95 18.76
N TYR A 42 -16.13 19.97 18.26
CA TYR A 42 -15.50 21.06 17.52
C TYR A 42 -14.59 21.94 18.38
N GLN A 43 -14.78 21.97 19.71
CA GLN A 43 -13.95 22.79 20.61
C GLN A 43 -12.55 22.18 20.76
N ASN A 44 -12.48 20.85 20.84
CA ASN A 44 -11.23 20.12 20.97
C ASN A 44 -10.72 19.54 19.63
N GLY A 45 -11.47 19.73 18.54
CA GLY A 45 -11.13 19.22 17.22
C GLY A 45 -11.11 17.69 17.13
N VAL A 46 -11.88 17.00 17.97
CA VAL A 46 -11.92 15.54 18.05
C VAL A 46 -13.23 15.00 17.48
N LEU A 47 -13.10 13.99 16.63
CA LEU A 47 -14.23 13.28 16.03
C LEU A 47 -14.15 11.82 16.43
N LYS A 48 -15.28 11.28 16.90
CA LYS A 48 -15.42 9.88 17.30
C LYS A 48 -16.49 9.22 16.46
N PHE A 49 -16.28 7.97 16.13
CA PHE A 49 -17.19 7.19 15.30
C PHE A 49 -17.33 5.77 15.85
N ASP A 50 -18.56 5.23 15.77
CA ASP A 50 -18.85 3.82 16.05
C ASP A 50 -19.28 3.10 14.76
N ALA A 51 -18.81 1.85 14.59
CA ALA A 51 -19.05 1.00 13.43
C ALA A 51 -18.76 1.73 12.12
N ILE A 52 -17.51 2.16 11.95
CA ILE A 52 -17.07 3.02 10.84
C ILE A 52 -16.65 2.22 9.62
N THR A 53 -16.97 2.75 8.46
CA THR A 53 -16.43 2.38 7.15
C THR A 53 -15.92 3.63 6.45
N ILE A 54 -14.67 3.62 6.01
CA ILE A 54 -14.09 4.65 5.14
C ILE A 54 -13.79 4.00 3.80
N THR A 55 -14.18 4.65 2.71
CA THR A 55 -13.93 4.20 1.34
C THR A 55 -13.29 5.30 0.52
N GLN A 56 -12.24 4.97 -0.23
CA GLN A 56 -11.61 5.85 -1.22
C GLN A 56 -11.24 5.00 -2.45
N GLY A 57 -12.05 5.08 -3.49
CA GLY A 57 -11.90 4.19 -4.65
C GLY A 57 -12.01 2.72 -4.26
N ALA A 58 -10.97 1.94 -4.53
CA ALA A 58 -10.90 0.53 -4.16
C ALA A 58 -10.32 0.26 -2.75
N ILE A 59 -9.95 1.31 -2.02
CA ILE A 59 -9.48 1.18 -0.64
C ILE A 59 -10.66 1.26 0.30
N LYS A 60 -10.74 0.33 1.24
CA LYS A 60 -11.77 0.26 2.27
C LYS A 60 -11.16 0.01 3.64
N ILE A 61 -11.54 0.82 4.64
CA ILE A 61 -11.19 0.63 6.05
C ILE A 61 -12.47 0.39 6.83
N THR A 62 -12.49 -0.63 7.68
CA THR A 62 -13.59 -0.90 8.61
C THR A 62 -13.07 -1.09 10.03
N ALA A 63 -13.81 -0.61 11.03
CA ALA A 63 -13.50 -0.80 12.43
C ALA A 63 -14.75 -0.62 13.30
N GLU A 64 -14.69 -1.10 14.54
CA GLU A 64 -15.77 -0.87 15.51
C GLU A 64 -15.78 0.59 15.98
N ARG A 65 -14.62 1.20 16.14
CA ARG A 65 -14.47 2.61 16.57
C ARG A 65 -13.34 3.29 15.82
N ALA A 66 -13.50 4.61 15.64
CA ALA A 66 -12.42 5.46 15.20
C ALA A 66 -12.41 6.79 15.95
N VAL A 67 -11.21 7.35 16.09
CA VAL A 67 -10.97 8.71 16.60
C VAL A 67 -10.08 9.44 15.61
N ALA A 68 -10.49 10.66 15.23
CA ALA A 68 -9.74 11.49 14.31
C ALA A 68 -9.58 12.92 14.85
N ASN A 69 -8.49 13.57 14.49
CA ASN A 69 -8.26 14.99 14.72
C ASN A 69 -8.50 15.74 13.40
N GLY A 70 -9.78 16.12 13.16
CA GLY A 70 -10.20 16.80 11.95
C GLY A 70 -10.65 15.87 10.81
N LEU A 71 -11.46 16.42 9.90
CA LEU A 71 -12.01 15.73 8.72
C LEU A 71 -11.34 16.14 7.41
N ASP A 72 -10.28 16.92 7.44
CA ASP A 72 -9.72 17.49 6.22
C ASP A 72 -8.96 16.50 5.33
N PHE A 73 -8.64 15.30 5.81
CA PHE A 73 -7.89 14.22 5.12
C PHE A 73 -6.61 14.67 4.39
N LYS A 74 -6.27 15.97 4.47
CA LYS A 74 -5.05 16.47 3.81
C LYS A 74 -3.81 16.00 4.54
N ASP A 75 -3.76 16.28 5.85
CA ASP A 75 -2.67 15.86 6.73
C ASP A 75 -3.27 15.48 8.09
N SER A 76 -3.92 14.35 8.17
CA SER A 76 -4.62 13.88 9.36
C SER A 76 -4.15 12.49 9.78
N SER A 77 -4.36 12.16 11.04
CA SER A 77 -4.11 10.85 11.61
C SER A 77 -5.38 10.33 12.27
N TRP A 78 -5.76 9.12 11.87
CA TRP A 78 -6.93 8.44 12.38
C TRP A 78 -6.52 7.20 13.16
N GLU A 79 -7.09 7.01 14.32
CA GLU A 79 -6.93 5.83 15.15
C GLU A 79 -8.19 4.96 15.09
N PHE A 80 -8.01 3.70 14.74
CA PHE A 80 -9.07 2.70 14.64
C PHE A 80 -8.87 1.62 15.70
N SER A 81 -9.97 1.11 16.23
CA SER A 81 -9.94 0.02 17.21
C SER A 81 -11.14 -0.91 17.07
N GLY A 82 -10.91 -2.18 17.41
CA GLY A 82 -11.88 -3.27 17.32
C GLY A 82 -12.05 -3.80 15.90
N THR A 83 -11.58 -5.02 15.66
CA THR A 83 -11.73 -5.77 14.39
C THR A 83 -11.40 -4.93 13.14
N VAL A 84 -10.23 -4.30 13.15
CA VAL A 84 -9.82 -3.40 12.07
C VAL A 84 -9.48 -4.21 10.82
N ARG A 85 -10.03 -3.82 9.66
CA ARG A 85 -9.67 -4.31 8.33
C ARG A 85 -9.36 -3.16 7.41
N ILE A 86 -8.25 -3.26 6.69
CA ILE A 86 -7.87 -2.34 5.62
C ILE A 86 -7.72 -3.19 4.36
N THR A 87 -8.55 -2.93 3.37
CA THR A 87 -8.55 -3.64 2.08
C THR A 87 -8.10 -2.69 0.99
N MET A 88 -7.18 -3.13 0.17
CA MET A 88 -6.62 -2.43 -0.99
C MET A 88 -6.71 -3.37 -2.21
N PRO A 89 -6.54 -2.88 -3.45
CA PRO A 89 -6.70 -3.73 -4.65
C PRO A 89 -5.92 -5.05 -4.60
N ASP A 90 -4.68 -5.00 -4.15
CA ASP A 90 -3.76 -6.14 -4.17
C ASP A 90 -3.32 -6.59 -2.77
N SER A 91 -3.84 -5.99 -1.71
CA SER A 91 -3.40 -6.30 -0.35
C SER A 91 -4.49 -6.04 0.70
N ALA A 92 -4.34 -6.70 1.84
CA ALA A 92 -5.21 -6.52 2.99
C ALA A 92 -4.41 -6.55 4.29
N LEU A 93 -4.90 -5.82 5.29
CA LEU A 93 -4.42 -5.84 6.66
C LEU A 93 -5.59 -6.17 7.59
N ALA A 94 -5.35 -6.96 8.63
CA ALA A 94 -6.30 -7.18 9.71
C ALA A 94 -5.59 -7.07 11.06
N SER A 95 -6.26 -6.47 12.07
CA SER A 95 -5.66 -6.20 13.36
C SER A 95 -6.69 -5.81 14.42
N ASP A 96 -6.25 -5.68 15.66
CA ASP A 96 -7.08 -5.18 16.77
C ASP A 96 -7.16 -3.64 16.77
N SER A 97 -6.08 -2.98 16.32
CA SER A 97 -6.00 -1.52 16.21
C SER A 97 -5.15 -1.09 15.02
N ALA A 98 -5.42 0.12 14.53
CA ALA A 98 -4.64 0.74 13.46
C ALA A 98 -4.52 2.26 13.67
N ARG A 99 -3.39 2.81 13.23
CA ARG A 99 -3.20 4.24 13.01
C ARG A 99 -2.95 4.46 11.52
N VAL A 100 -3.83 5.20 10.87
CA VAL A 100 -3.74 5.53 9.44
C VAL A 100 -3.42 7.00 9.29
N LYS A 101 -2.40 7.32 8.50
CA LYS A 101 -2.03 8.69 8.14
C LYS A 101 -2.50 9.01 6.73
N PHE A 102 -3.20 10.10 6.61
CA PHE A 102 -3.54 10.71 5.34
C PHE A 102 -2.53 11.82 5.02
N SER A 103 -2.17 11.97 3.76
CA SER A 103 -1.31 13.04 3.28
C SER A 103 -1.71 13.42 1.86
N GLY A 104 -2.00 14.69 1.66
CA GLY A 104 -2.47 15.19 0.37
C GLY A 104 -3.83 14.62 -0.06
N GLY A 105 -4.66 14.18 0.88
CA GLY A 105 -5.98 13.59 0.60
C GLY A 105 -5.96 12.10 0.24
N GLU A 106 -4.81 11.44 0.40
CA GLU A 106 -4.64 10.01 0.16
C GLU A 106 -4.09 9.30 1.40
N ILE A 107 -4.33 8.01 1.52
CA ILE A 107 -3.71 7.19 2.57
C ILE A 107 -2.21 7.07 2.26
N ALA A 108 -1.38 7.57 3.17
CA ALA A 108 0.07 7.56 3.02
C ALA A 108 0.71 6.37 3.72
N SER A 109 0.23 6.03 4.91
CA SER A 109 0.73 4.88 5.68
C SER A 109 -0.31 4.36 6.65
N ALA A 110 -0.17 3.08 7.00
CA ALA A 110 -0.95 2.42 8.04
C ALA A 110 -0.01 1.67 8.99
N ALA A 111 -0.17 1.89 10.29
CA ALA A 111 0.48 1.12 11.34
C ALA A 111 -0.61 0.32 12.06
N VAL A 112 -0.53 -1.01 12.02
CA VAL A 112 -1.51 -1.91 12.63
C VAL A 112 -0.88 -2.73 13.74
N THR A 113 -1.65 -3.02 14.78
CA THR A 113 -1.20 -3.79 15.94
C THR A 113 -2.28 -4.81 16.30
N GLY A 114 -1.86 -6.04 16.61
CA GLY A 114 -2.76 -7.13 16.97
C GLY A 114 -2.00 -8.33 17.54
N ALA A 115 -2.75 -9.36 17.92
CA ALA A 115 -2.20 -10.58 18.48
C ALA A 115 -2.64 -11.86 17.71
N PRO A 116 -2.16 -12.05 16.44
CA PRO A 116 -1.30 -11.17 15.64
C PRO A 116 -2.07 -10.18 14.77
N ALA A 117 -1.41 -9.11 14.31
CA ALA A 117 -1.80 -8.40 13.10
C ALA A 117 -1.38 -9.22 11.88
N THR A 118 -2.15 -9.14 10.78
CA THR A 118 -1.90 -9.90 9.55
C THR A 118 -1.83 -9.00 8.33
N PHE A 119 -1.04 -9.42 7.36
CA PHE A 119 -0.88 -8.81 6.05
C PHE A 119 -1.03 -9.88 4.98
N GLU A 120 -1.74 -9.57 3.92
CA GLU A 120 -1.87 -10.40 2.73
C GLU A 120 -1.63 -9.54 1.49
N GLN A 121 -0.88 -10.06 0.54
CA GLN A 121 -0.76 -9.53 -0.81
C GLN A 121 -1.08 -10.62 -1.80
N ARG A 122 -1.94 -10.31 -2.79
CA ARG A 122 -2.32 -11.22 -3.86
C ARG A 122 -2.30 -10.46 -5.18
N ARG A 123 -1.32 -10.75 -6.01
CA ARG A 123 -1.25 -10.36 -7.41
C ARG A 123 -1.28 -11.60 -8.26
N LYS A 124 -1.51 -11.45 -9.56
CA LYS A 124 -1.77 -12.52 -10.52
C LYS A 124 -0.86 -13.75 -10.36
N ASP A 125 0.43 -13.55 -10.10
CA ASP A 125 1.43 -14.63 -9.95
C ASP A 125 2.26 -14.47 -8.67
N GLU A 126 1.84 -13.60 -7.76
CA GLU A 126 2.58 -13.22 -6.56
C GLU A 126 1.67 -13.27 -5.34
N GLN A 127 2.07 -14.05 -4.38
CA GLN A 127 1.39 -14.13 -3.09
C GLN A 127 2.42 -13.87 -1.99
N ALA A 128 2.04 -13.05 -1.01
CA ALA A 128 2.79 -12.90 0.23
C ALA A 128 1.81 -12.81 1.39
N GLU A 129 2.10 -13.52 2.45
CA GLU A 129 1.34 -13.50 3.70
C GLU A 129 2.29 -13.21 4.85
N GLY A 130 1.89 -12.33 5.76
CA GLY A 130 2.69 -11.96 6.90
C GLY A 130 1.87 -11.81 8.18
N ARG A 131 2.52 -12.03 9.32
CA ARG A 131 1.95 -11.77 10.64
C ARG A 131 3.03 -11.27 11.59
N ALA A 132 2.64 -10.39 12.49
CA ALA A 132 3.51 -9.86 13.54
C ALA A 132 2.65 -9.22 14.64
N LYS A 133 3.25 -8.82 15.75
CA LYS A 133 2.57 -7.99 16.76
C LYS A 133 2.25 -6.60 16.21
N ARG A 134 3.12 -6.09 15.34
CA ARG A 134 2.96 -4.80 14.67
C ARG A 134 3.37 -4.91 13.20
N ILE A 135 2.59 -4.28 12.33
CA ILE A 135 2.88 -4.15 10.90
C ILE A 135 2.76 -2.67 10.52
N ASP A 136 3.83 -2.12 9.95
CA ASP A 136 3.87 -0.77 9.40
C ASP A 136 3.91 -0.84 7.88
N TYR A 137 2.87 -0.31 7.23
CA TYR A 137 2.74 -0.26 5.79
C TYR A 137 2.94 1.18 5.28
N ASP A 138 3.99 1.41 4.52
CA ASP A 138 4.24 2.66 3.79
C ASP A 138 3.74 2.49 2.34
N LEU A 139 2.59 3.09 2.03
CA LEU A 139 1.97 2.97 0.71
C LEU A 139 2.77 3.70 -0.37
N LYS A 140 3.46 4.80 0.00
CA LYS A 140 4.26 5.59 -0.95
C LYS A 140 5.50 4.82 -1.41
N ARG A 141 6.14 4.12 -0.50
CA ARG A 141 7.34 3.31 -0.78
C ARG A 141 7.02 1.90 -1.23
N GLY A 142 5.79 1.42 -1.01
CA GLY A 142 5.39 0.04 -1.23
C GLY A 142 6.17 -0.92 -0.32
N THR A 143 6.37 -0.54 0.95
CA THR A 143 7.10 -1.35 1.92
C THR A 143 6.22 -1.73 3.09
N VAL A 144 6.41 -2.96 3.57
CA VAL A 144 5.76 -3.53 4.76
C VAL A 144 6.84 -3.94 5.74
N GLU A 145 6.81 -3.38 6.94
CA GLU A 145 7.67 -3.77 8.05
C GLU A 145 6.85 -4.58 9.06
N LEU A 146 7.29 -5.79 9.36
CA LEU A 146 6.72 -6.69 10.36
C LEU A 146 7.65 -6.70 11.57
N ALA A 147 7.13 -6.46 12.76
CA ALA A 147 7.90 -6.40 14.00
C ALA A 147 7.20 -7.11 15.15
N GLY A 148 7.98 -7.84 15.96
CA GLY A 148 7.53 -8.69 17.06
C GLY A 148 6.94 -10.01 16.56
N ASP A 149 7.69 -11.10 16.72
CA ASP A 149 7.34 -12.44 16.25
C ASP A 149 6.95 -12.45 14.76
N ALA A 150 7.75 -11.77 13.94
CA ALA A 150 7.50 -11.58 12.53
C ALA A 150 7.60 -12.90 11.76
N TRP A 151 6.59 -13.19 10.95
CA TRP A 151 6.55 -14.31 10.01
C TRP A 151 6.09 -13.79 8.64
N LEU A 152 6.73 -14.23 7.58
CA LEU A 152 6.40 -13.89 6.21
C LEU A 152 6.55 -15.14 5.34
N SER A 153 5.60 -15.37 4.41
CA SER A 153 5.62 -16.49 3.46
C SER A 153 5.18 -16.05 2.07
N ASP A 154 5.77 -16.67 1.05
CA ASP A 154 5.33 -16.60 -0.35
C ASP A 154 4.60 -17.89 -0.80
N GLY A 155 4.27 -18.75 0.16
CA GLY A 155 3.67 -20.07 -0.08
C GLY A 155 4.67 -21.19 -0.33
N LYS A 156 5.97 -20.87 -0.53
CA LYS A 156 7.07 -21.85 -0.73
C LYS A 156 8.17 -21.68 0.30
N THR A 157 8.44 -20.45 0.66
CA THR A 157 9.48 -20.07 1.61
C THR A 157 8.85 -19.33 2.77
N GLU A 158 9.20 -19.71 3.98
CA GLU A 158 8.79 -19.02 5.21
C GLU A 158 10.00 -18.41 5.87
N LEU A 159 9.86 -17.15 6.31
CA LEU A 159 10.86 -16.42 7.07
C LEU A 159 10.27 -16.06 8.43
N THR A 160 11.01 -16.34 9.49
CA THR A 160 10.68 -15.91 10.86
C THR A 160 11.84 -15.15 11.48
N GLY A 161 11.53 -14.11 12.25
CA GLY A 161 12.50 -13.29 12.94
C GLY A 161 11.84 -12.24 13.82
N GLU A 162 12.62 -11.43 14.51
CA GLU A 162 12.05 -10.34 15.30
C GLU A 162 11.52 -9.22 14.42
N LYS A 163 12.22 -8.93 13.30
CA LYS A 163 11.87 -7.85 12.38
C LYS A 163 12.17 -8.24 10.93
N LEU A 164 11.17 -8.10 10.05
CA LEU A 164 11.28 -8.32 8.62
C LEU A 164 10.76 -7.11 7.87
N THR A 165 11.47 -6.67 6.83
CA THR A 165 11.01 -5.61 5.92
C THR A 165 10.82 -6.19 4.52
N TYR A 166 9.61 -6.14 4.01
CA TYR A 166 9.23 -6.61 2.68
C TYR A 166 8.98 -5.42 1.75
N SER A 167 9.66 -5.40 0.61
CA SER A 167 9.39 -4.46 -0.48
C SER A 167 8.48 -5.12 -1.51
N MET A 168 7.26 -4.60 -1.66
CA MET A 168 6.27 -5.11 -2.61
C MET A 168 6.61 -4.78 -4.06
N THR A 169 7.42 -3.73 -4.29
CA THR A 169 7.78 -3.28 -5.63
C THR A 169 8.80 -4.22 -6.29
N ASN A 170 9.78 -4.71 -5.53
CA ASN A 170 10.87 -5.55 -6.04
C ASN A 170 10.92 -6.93 -5.37
N GLN A 171 9.89 -7.30 -4.58
CA GLN A 171 9.74 -8.61 -3.93
C GLN A 171 10.95 -9.00 -3.07
N ARG A 172 11.53 -8.02 -2.41
CA ARG A 172 12.74 -8.22 -1.61
C ARG A 172 12.41 -8.19 -0.13
N VAL A 173 12.90 -9.19 0.60
CA VAL A 173 12.88 -9.21 2.07
C VAL A 173 14.26 -8.84 2.59
N VAL A 174 14.29 -8.00 3.61
CA VAL A 174 15.50 -7.64 4.35
C VAL A 174 15.23 -7.81 5.83
N SER A 175 16.17 -8.41 6.55
CA SER A 175 16.22 -8.42 8.01
C SER A 175 17.57 -7.89 8.48
N GLY A 176 17.56 -7.08 9.52
CA GLY A 176 18.77 -6.68 10.25
C GLY A 176 19.13 -7.64 11.39
N ASP A 177 18.20 -8.54 11.74
CA ASP A 177 18.30 -9.48 12.85
C ASP A 177 18.42 -10.93 12.33
N PRO A 178 18.83 -11.89 13.16
CA PRO A 178 18.83 -13.30 12.79
C PRO A 178 17.45 -13.77 12.34
N VAL A 179 17.41 -14.56 11.28
CA VAL A 179 16.18 -15.13 10.70
C VAL A 179 16.28 -16.63 10.59
N VAL A 180 15.15 -17.32 10.71
CA VAL A 180 14.99 -18.73 10.34
C VAL A 180 14.28 -18.76 8.97
N ILE A 181 14.83 -19.50 8.03
CA ILE A 181 14.28 -19.71 6.70
C ILE A 181 13.88 -21.17 6.59
N THR A 182 12.61 -21.42 6.30
CA THR A 182 12.07 -22.75 6.02
C THR A 182 11.64 -22.80 4.55
N ILE A 183 12.17 -23.75 3.80
CA ILE A 183 11.82 -23.96 2.39
C ILE A 183 11.00 -25.24 2.31
N GLN A 184 9.77 -25.15 1.81
CA GLN A 184 8.91 -26.31 1.59
C GLN A 184 9.42 -27.10 0.36
N PRO A 185 9.61 -28.43 0.47
CA PRO A 185 9.96 -29.23 -0.67
C PRO A 185 8.87 -29.11 -1.74
N GLY A 186 9.24 -28.72 -2.96
CA GLY A 186 8.30 -28.71 -4.08
C GLY A 186 7.70 -30.10 -4.27
N GLU A 187 6.41 -30.14 -4.60
CA GLU A 187 5.72 -31.38 -4.94
C GLU A 187 6.51 -32.09 -6.05
N ALA A 188 6.99 -33.34 -5.78
CA ALA A 188 7.73 -34.13 -6.77
C ALA A 188 6.84 -34.27 -8.01
N PRO A 189 7.39 -34.14 -9.25
CA PRO A 189 6.61 -34.30 -10.46
C PRO A 189 5.93 -35.67 -10.42
N GLN A 190 4.60 -35.71 -10.43
CA GLN A 190 3.86 -36.96 -10.51
C GLN A 190 4.28 -37.67 -11.81
N ALA A 191 4.93 -38.82 -11.68
CA ALA A 191 5.29 -39.62 -12.80
C ALA A 191 4.02 -39.97 -13.59
N LYS A 192 3.94 -39.53 -14.85
CA LYS A 192 2.85 -39.90 -15.74
C LYS A 192 2.76 -41.44 -15.78
N PRO A 193 1.57 -42.03 -15.62
CA PRO A 193 1.42 -43.46 -15.75
C PRO A 193 1.96 -43.93 -17.10
N LYS A 194 2.87 -44.88 -17.07
CA LYS A 194 3.42 -45.53 -18.28
C LYS A 194 2.27 -46.24 -18.99
N PRO A 195 2.04 -46.04 -20.29
CA PRO A 195 1.05 -46.85 -21.00
C PRO A 195 1.38 -48.34 -20.85
N GLN A 196 0.43 -49.09 -20.36
CA GLN A 196 0.54 -50.56 -20.35
C GLN A 196 0.37 -51.08 -21.77
N PRO A 197 1.11 -52.13 -22.14
CA PRO A 197 1.10 -52.74 -23.49
C PRO A 197 -0.24 -53.40 -23.84
#